data_de6bed37bc2b660edad936773a496449
#
_entry.id   de6bed37bc2b660edad936773a496449
#
_cell.length_a   1.000
_cell.length_b   1.000
_cell.length_c   1.000
_cell.angle_alpha   90.00
_cell.angle_beta   90.00
_cell.angle_gamma   90.00
#
_symmetry.space_group_name_H-M   'P 1'
#
loop_
_entity.id
_entity.type
_entity.pdbx_description
1 polymer ?
#
loop_
_entity_poly.entity_id
_entity_poly.type
_entity_poly.pdbx_seq_one_letter_code
_entity_poly.pdbx_strand_id
1 'polypeptide(L)'
;MSKKKLLAINLNEFNLNFLKYGAKKYNCKNINKFLNLKSVKTFSSDRIQDQNLDPWVQSISINTGKKSKDHKIFNLGEILPKNLFQIWDYLAKNKIYSAIWGPMNTNIKKNKFIKIFMPDPWNNQDAVKPDELDNFNKLARYYAKNYTKKKSKIKFSYLFNTFIYLIFNGVIFNLLKNFHIFLYVIFKNGLKNYFLFFLFDITSLYIFKKITKNKDVHFSLIFLNS
;
A
#
# COMPACT_ATOMS: atom_id res chain seq x y z
N MET A 1 11.88 -17.57 -22.71
CA MET A 1 10.62 -17.71 -21.92
C MET A 1 10.35 -16.42 -21.17
N SER A 2 9.18 -15.78 -21.36
CA SER A 2 8.79 -14.62 -20.56
C SER A 2 8.57 -15.08 -19.11
N LYS A 3 9.26 -14.47 -18.16
CA LYS A 3 9.06 -14.79 -16.75
C LYS A 3 7.66 -14.36 -16.34
N LYS A 4 6.90 -15.27 -15.72
CA LYS A 4 5.56 -14.96 -15.18
C LYS A 4 5.65 -13.83 -14.14
N LYS A 5 4.67 -12.93 -14.16
CA LYS A 5 4.55 -11.82 -13.20
C LYS A 5 3.37 -12.08 -12.27
N LEU A 6 3.56 -11.82 -10.98
CA LEU A 6 2.51 -11.91 -9.97
C LEU A 6 2.29 -10.53 -9.34
N LEU A 7 1.04 -10.10 -9.29
CA LEU A 7 0.60 -8.91 -8.56
C LEU A 7 -0.28 -9.35 -7.38
N ALA A 8 0.13 -9.01 -6.17
CA ALA A 8 -0.67 -9.11 -4.97
C ALA A 8 -1.21 -7.72 -4.60
N ILE A 9 -2.51 -7.62 -4.34
CA ILE A 9 -3.15 -6.40 -3.88
C ILE A 9 -3.77 -6.70 -2.52
N ASN A 10 -3.29 -6.02 -1.48
CA ASN A 10 -3.86 -6.08 -0.14
C ASN A 10 -4.82 -4.90 0.03
N LEU A 11 -6.07 -5.20 0.31
CA LEU A 11 -7.08 -4.19 0.63
C LEU A 11 -7.40 -4.28 2.13
N ASN A 12 -7.15 -3.19 2.85
CA ASN A 12 -7.47 -3.10 4.27
C ASN A 12 -8.98 -2.96 4.46
N GLU A 13 -9.53 -3.66 5.48
CA GLU A 13 -10.95 -3.56 5.86
C GLU A 13 -11.94 -3.80 4.70
N PHE A 14 -11.54 -4.62 3.73
CA PHE A 14 -12.29 -4.87 2.53
C PHE A 14 -13.65 -5.53 2.80
N ASN A 15 -14.74 -4.87 2.40
CA ASN A 15 -16.10 -5.39 2.53
C ASN A 15 -16.62 -5.94 1.19
N LEU A 16 -16.64 -7.26 1.06
CA LEU A 16 -17.09 -7.94 -0.16
C LEU A 16 -18.57 -7.66 -0.50
N ASN A 17 -19.44 -7.53 0.52
CA ASN A 17 -20.86 -7.26 0.30
C ASN A 17 -21.08 -5.85 -0.24
N PHE A 18 -20.31 -4.88 0.28
CA PHE A 18 -20.34 -3.51 -0.24
C PHE A 18 -19.86 -3.45 -1.69
N LEU A 19 -18.78 -4.17 -2.02
CA LEU A 19 -18.30 -4.26 -3.40
C LEU A 19 -19.33 -4.89 -4.34
N LYS A 20 -20.01 -5.97 -3.93
CA LYS A 20 -21.09 -6.61 -4.69
C LYS A 20 -22.25 -5.64 -4.92
N TYR A 21 -22.65 -4.91 -3.87
CA TYR A 21 -23.70 -3.89 -3.98
C TYR A 21 -23.32 -2.80 -5.00
N GLY A 22 -22.12 -2.24 -4.88
CA GLY A 22 -21.62 -1.20 -5.80
C GLY A 22 -21.50 -1.70 -7.24
N ALA A 23 -21.00 -2.93 -7.43
CA ALA A 23 -20.90 -3.56 -8.76
C ALA A 23 -22.26 -3.66 -9.46
N LYS A 24 -23.30 -4.09 -8.71
CA LYS A 24 -24.67 -4.20 -9.22
C LYS A 24 -25.29 -2.83 -9.49
N LYS A 25 -25.20 -1.90 -8.52
CA LYS A 25 -25.80 -0.56 -8.59
C LYS A 25 -25.26 0.28 -9.74
N TYR A 26 -23.96 0.21 -9.99
CA TYR A 26 -23.28 1.05 -10.98
C TYR A 26 -22.86 0.28 -12.25
N ASN A 27 -23.26 -0.97 -12.40
CA ASN A 27 -22.91 -1.85 -13.53
C ASN A 27 -21.40 -1.86 -13.86
N CYS A 28 -20.58 -2.02 -12.83
CA CYS A 28 -19.12 -1.93 -12.94
C CYS A 28 -18.53 -3.22 -13.55
N LYS A 29 -18.33 -3.26 -14.86
CA LYS A 29 -17.85 -4.45 -15.61
C LYS A 29 -16.55 -5.06 -15.01
N ASN A 30 -15.59 -4.23 -14.63
CA ASN A 30 -14.31 -4.72 -14.08
C ASN A 30 -14.47 -5.32 -12.68
N ILE A 31 -15.36 -4.76 -11.85
CA ILE A 31 -15.66 -5.32 -10.52
C ILE A 31 -16.41 -6.65 -10.68
N ASN A 32 -17.35 -6.74 -11.62
CA ASN A 32 -18.04 -8.00 -11.92
C ASN A 32 -17.08 -9.08 -12.39
N LYS A 33 -16.08 -8.75 -13.24
CA LYS A 33 -15.02 -9.70 -13.61
C LYS A 33 -14.21 -10.15 -12.40
N PHE A 34 -13.84 -9.22 -11.52
CA PHE A 34 -13.12 -9.54 -10.29
C PHE A 34 -13.93 -10.47 -9.38
N LEU A 35 -15.22 -10.19 -9.18
CA LEU A 35 -16.10 -11.02 -8.35
C LEU A 35 -16.30 -12.45 -8.87
N ASN A 36 -16.06 -12.69 -10.15
CA ASN A 36 -16.14 -14.01 -10.79
C ASN A 36 -14.82 -14.79 -10.74
N LEU A 37 -13.76 -14.20 -10.17
CA LEU A 37 -12.50 -14.92 -9.96
C LEU A 37 -12.64 -15.98 -8.86
N LYS A 38 -11.79 -17.00 -8.93
CA LYS A 38 -11.72 -18.03 -7.87
C LYS A 38 -11.40 -17.34 -6.54
N SER A 39 -12.21 -17.60 -5.54
CA SER A 39 -12.04 -17.08 -4.19
C SER A 39 -11.75 -18.18 -3.19
N VAL A 40 -10.91 -17.89 -2.20
CA VAL A 40 -10.59 -18.77 -1.07
C VAL A 40 -10.79 -17.98 0.21
N LYS A 41 -11.52 -18.54 1.15
CA LYS A 41 -11.66 -17.97 2.50
C LYS A 41 -10.62 -18.60 3.40
N THR A 42 -9.85 -17.79 4.06
CA THR A 42 -8.87 -18.21 5.06
C THR A 42 -9.29 -17.72 6.44
N PHE A 43 -8.80 -18.39 7.48
CA PHE A 43 -9.08 -18.04 8.86
C PHE A 43 -7.77 -17.85 9.61
N SER A 44 -7.69 -16.84 10.47
CA SER A 44 -6.58 -16.70 11.39
C SER A 44 -6.69 -17.73 12.51
N SER A 45 -5.55 -18.27 12.94
CA SER A 45 -5.45 -19.07 14.17
C SER A 45 -5.31 -18.20 15.43
N ASP A 46 -5.14 -16.89 15.26
CA ASP A 46 -5.06 -15.94 16.38
C ASP A 46 -6.46 -15.72 16.96
N ARG A 47 -6.53 -15.48 18.27
CA ARG A 47 -7.80 -15.30 18.97
C ARG A 47 -8.14 -13.82 19.09
N ILE A 48 -9.43 -13.50 19.01
CA ILE A 48 -9.96 -12.14 19.21
C ILE A 48 -9.60 -11.61 20.60
N GLN A 49 -9.69 -12.50 21.62
CA GLN A 49 -9.39 -12.11 23.02
C GLN A 49 -7.95 -11.65 23.21
N ASP A 50 -7.03 -12.13 22.37
CA ASP A 50 -5.61 -11.77 22.45
C ASP A 50 -5.28 -10.51 21.66
N GLN A 51 -6.26 -9.82 21.09
CA GLN A 51 -6.12 -8.63 20.23
C GLN A 51 -5.16 -8.83 19.03
N ASN A 52 -5.02 -10.07 18.56
CA ASN A 52 -4.05 -10.45 17.53
C ASN A 52 -4.65 -10.40 16.11
N LEU A 53 -5.89 -9.91 15.96
CA LEU A 53 -6.56 -9.79 14.65
C LEU A 53 -6.44 -8.41 14.02
N ASP A 54 -5.71 -7.51 14.64
CA ASP A 54 -5.46 -6.18 14.09
C ASP A 54 -4.74 -6.27 12.74
N PRO A 55 -5.08 -5.40 11.77
CA PRO A 55 -4.52 -5.46 10.41
C PRO A 55 -2.99 -5.42 10.38
N TRP A 56 -2.36 -4.67 11.28
CA TRP A 56 -0.89 -4.58 11.36
C TRP A 56 -0.25 -5.86 11.90
N VAL A 57 -0.93 -6.63 12.77
CA VAL A 57 -0.48 -7.95 13.24
C VAL A 57 -0.65 -8.97 12.12
N GLN A 58 -1.84 -9.00 11.48
CA GLN A 58 -2.14 -9.94 10.41
C GLN A 58 -1.28 -9.71 9.16
N SER A 59 -0.92 -8.47 8.86
CA SER A 59 0.03 -8.14 7.77
C SER A 59 1.36 -8.87 7.96
N ILE A 60 1.89 -8.88 9.18
CA ILE A 60 3.12 -9.61 9.48
C ILE A 60 2.94 -11.12 9.37
N SER A 61 1.85 -11.66 9.91
CA SER A 61 1.53 -13.09 9.80
C SER A 61 1.47 -13.55 8.34
N ILE A 62 0.81 -12.78 7.48
CA ILE A 62 0.69 -13.06 6.04
C ILE A 62 2.06 -12.98 5.35
N ASN A 63 2.83 -11.92 5.61
CA ASN A 63 4.08 -11.67 4.92
C ASN A 63 5.24 -12.57 5.38
N THR A 64 5.17 -13.12 6.58
CA THR A 64 6.22 -13.99 7.15
C THR A 64 5.85 -15.46 7.18
N GLY A 65 4.55 -15.80 7.10
CA GLY A 65 4.03 -17.14 7.34
C GLY A 65 4.14 -17.57 8.81
N LYS A 66 4.31 -16.62 9.75
CA LYS A 66 4.44 -16.86 11.20
C LYS A 66 3.18 -16.46 11.94
N LYS A 67 2.84 -17.16 12.99
CA LYS A 67 1.76 -16.76 13.91
C LYS A 67 2.19 -15.53 14.74
N SER A 68 1.24 -14.80 15.27
CA SER A 68 1.50 -13.61 16.10
C SER A 68 2.41 -13.89 17.30
N LYS A 69 2.21 -15.05 17.97
CA LYS A 69 3.06 -15.51 19.08
C LYS A 69 4.54 -15.74 18.69
N ASP A 70 4.80 -16.03 17.40
CA ASP A 70 6.15 -16.35 16.90
C ASP A 70 6.86 -15.09 16.41
N HIS A 71 6.14 -14.16 15.76
CA HIS A 71 6.75 -12.90 15.29
C HIS A 71 6.76 -11.81 16.36
N LYS A 72 5.85 -11.82 17.34
CA LYS A 72 5.79 -10.92 18.51
C LYS A 72 5.68 -9.43 18.15
N ILE A 73 5.05 -9.11 17.04
CA ILE A 73 4.77 -7.74 16.61
C ILE A 73 3.29 -7.48 16.82
N PHE A 74 2.95 -6.59 17.74
CA PHE A 74 1.56 -6.35 18.16
C PHE A 74 1.10 -4.91 17.99
N ASN A 75 2.03 -3.95 17.88
CA ASN A 75 1.67 -2.54 17.77
C ASN A 75 1.90 -1.99 16.36
N LEU A 76 1.04 -1.06 15.97
CA LEU A 76 1.20 -0.34 14.71
C LEU A 76 2.49 0.49 14.71
N GLY A 77 3.26 0.40 13.65
CA GLY A 77 4.53 1.12 13.49
C GLY A 77 5.75 0.38 14.08
N GLU A 78 5.56 -0.78 14.69
CA GLU A 78 6.70 -1.63 15.07
C GLU A 78 7.45 -2.11 13.83
N ILE A 79 8.77 -2.22 13.95
CA ILE A 79 9.62 -2.68 12.85
C ILE A 79 9.93 -4.16 13.03
N LEU A 80 9.66 -4.95 12.00
CA LEU A 80 9.97 -6.37 11.99
C LEU A 80 11.47 -6.62 12.24
N PRO A 81 11.85 -7.51 13.17
CA PRO A 81 13.24 -7.89 13.41
C PRO A 81 13.93 -8.43 12.15
N LYS A 82 15.22 -8.10 11.98
CA LYS A 82 15.98 -8.47 10.77
C LYS A 82 16.16 -9.99 10.58
N ASN A 83 16.04 -10.78 11.62
CA ASN A 83 16.12 -12.24 11.56
C ASN A 83 14.84 -12.90 11.07
N LEU A 84 13.71 -12.19 11.06
CA LEU A 84 12.46 -12.69 10.46
C LEU A 84 12.43 -12.39 8.96
N PHE A 85 12.23 -13.44 8.17
CA PHE A 85 12.15 -13.35 6.72
C PHE A 85 10.71 -13.13 6.28
N GLN A 86 10.54 -12.21 5.33
CA GLN A 86 9.27 -11.95 4.67
C GLN A 86 9.28 -12.58 3.28
N ILE A 87 8.12 -12.72 2.65
CA ILE A 87 7.99 -13.37 1.34
C ILE A 87 9.01 -12.83 0.30
N TRP A 88 9.24 -11.54 0.25
CA TRP A 88 10.22 -10.94 -0.68
C TRP A 88 11.67 -11.23 -0.32
N ASP A 89 11.98 -11.56 0.93
CA ASP A 89 13.32 -12.04 1.31
C ASP A 89 13.58 -13.44 0.76
N TYR A 90 12.56 -14.31 0.78
CA TYR A 90 12.65 -15.65 0.16
C TYR A 90 12.73 -15.56 -1.36
N LEU A 91 11.94 -14.68 -1.98
CA LEU A 91 12.02 -14.43 -3.42
C LEU A 91 13.40 -13.92 -3.84
N ALA A 92 14.01 -13.07 -3.02
CA ALA A 92 15.34 -12.55 -3.29
C ALA A 92 16.44 -13.62 -3.22
N LYS A 93 16.32 -14.64 -2.33
CA LYS A 93 17.22 -15.80 -2.34
C LYS A 93 17.17 -16.53 -3.68
N ASN A 94 16.03 -16.54 -4.34
CA ASN A 94 15.82 -17.13 -5.66
C ASN A 94 16.04 -16.12 -6.81
N LYS A 95 16.71 -14.98 -6.55
CA LYS A 95 17.02 -13.93 -7.53
C LYS A 95 15.78 -13.37 -8.24
N ILE A 96 14.62 -13.35 -7.55
CA ILE A 96 13.36 -12.81 -8.06
C ILE A 96 13.24 -11.35 -7.66
N TYR A 97 13.10 -10.47 -8.64
CA TYR A 97 12.93 -9.04 -8.42
C TYR A 97 11.53 -8.71 -7.92
N SER A 98 11.47 -7.89 -6.86
CA SER A 98 10.24 -7.54 -6.16
C SER A 98 10.02 -6.03 -6.09
N ALA A 99 8.72 -5.63 -6.11
CA ALA A 99 8.25 -4.30 -5.82
C ALA A 99 7.23 -4.37 -4.67
N ILE A 100 7.50 -3.68 -3.59
CA ILE A 100 6.75 -3.75 -2.34
C ILE A 100 6.29 -2.34 -1.96
N TRP A 101 4.98 -2.14 -1.78
CA TRP A 101 4.39 -0.84 -1.51
C TRP A 101 3.36 -0.92 -0.38
N GLY A 102 3.61 -0.17 0.69
CA GLY A 102 2.67 0.08 1.78
C GLY A 102 2.41 -1.04 2.80
N PRO A 103 3.10 -2.20 2.81
CA PRO A 103 2.78 -3.22 3.79
C PRO A 103 3.13 -2.75 5.21
N MET A 104 2.23 -3.05 6.15
CA MET A 104 2.36 -2.61 7.55
C MET A 104 3.50 -3.34 8.27
N ASN A 105 4.16 -2.64 9.20
CA ASN A 105 5.15 -3.17 10.14
C ASN A 105 6.32 -3.94 9.49
N THR A 106 6.66 -3.59 8.27
CA THR A 106 7.69 -4.30 7.51
C THR A 106 9.07 -3.72 7.71
N ASN A 107 10.08 -4.48 7.34
CA ASN A 107 11.48 -4.04 7.31
C ASN A 107 12.08 -4.36 5.95
N ILE A 108 12.87 -3.43 5.42
CA ILE A 108 13.70 -3.69 4.25
C ILE A 108 15.10 -4.07 4.70
N LYS A 109 15.57 -5.21 4.22
CA LYS A 109 16.98 -5.58 4.28
C LYS A 109 17.68 -5.00 3.05
N LYS A 110 18.95 -4.63 3.17
CA LYS A 110 19.76 -4.24 2.00
C LYS A 110 19.80 -5.40 1.01
N ASN A 111 18.94 -5.34 -0.02
CA ASN A 111 18.78 -6.40 -1.00
C ASN A 111 18.62 -5.80 -2.41
N LYS A 112 19.51 -6.21 -3.32
CA LYS A 112 19.47 -5.75 -4.73
C LYS A 112 18.26 -6.25 -5.52
N PHE A 113 17.62 -7.33 -5.07
CA PHE A 113 16.43 -7.90 -5.72
C PHE A 113 15.13 -7.21 -5.32
N ILE A 114 15.14 -6.36 -4.29
CA ILE A 114 14.02 -5.44 -4.02
C ILE A 114 14.29 -4.17 -4.84
N LYS A 115 13.53 -3.99 -5.90
CA LYS A 115 13.67 -2.84 -6.83
C LYS A 115 12.88 -1.62 -6.41
N ILE A 116 11.76 -1.85 -5.73
CA ILE A 116 10.86 -0.82 -5.22
C ILE A 116 10.49 -1.21 -3.81
N PHE A 117 10.60 -0.27 -2.89
CA PHE A 117 10.11 -0.39 -1.52
C PHE A 117 9.57 0.95 -1.05
N MET A 118 8.31 0.97 -0.68
CA MET A 118 7.63 2.06 0.00
C MET A 118 7.06 1.51 1.28
N PRO A 119 7.51 1.93 2.48
CA PRO A 119 6.93 1.49 3.73
C PRO A 119 5.51 2.04 3.92
N ASP A 120 4.76 1.41 4.78
CA ASP A 120 3.52 1.97 5.31
C ASP A 120 3.81 3.33 6.02
N PRO A 121 2.96 4.35 5.86
CA PRO A 121 3.16 5.66 6.48
C PRO A 121 3.27 5.66 8.01
N TRP A 122 2.71 4.67 8.69
CA TRP A 122 2.80 4.48 10.14
C TRP A 122 4.12 3.84 10.59
N ASN A 123 4.83 3.20 9.66
CA ASN A 123 6.09 2.52 9.94
C ASN A 123 7.15 3.55 10.38
N ASN A 124 7.95 3.18 11.39
CA ASN A 124 9.05 4.03 11.87
C ASN A 124 10.32 3.91 11.01
N GLN A 125 10.33 3.06 10.00
CA GLN A 125 11.44 2.94 9.07
C GLN A 125 11.40 4.04 8.00
N ASP A 126 12.54 4.71 7.77
CA ASP A 126 12.66 5.78 6.77
C ASP A 126 13.11 5.29 5.39
N ALA A 127 13.58 4.05 5.29
CA ALA A 127 14.11 3.53 4.04
C ALA A 127 13.03 3.42 2.95
N VAL A 128 13.26 4.06 1.82
CA VAL A 128 12.48 3.93 0.59
C VAL A 128 13.38 3.53 -0.57
N LYS A 129 12.81 2.99 -1.62
CA LYS A 129 13.53 2.65 -2.85
C LYS A 129 12.59 2.74 -4.05
N PRO A 130 12.92 3.47 -5.11
CA PRO A 130 14.10 4.33 -5.25
C PRO A 130 14.02 5.60 -4.39
N ASP A 131 15.14 6.29 -4.20
CA ASP A 131 15.27 7.45 -3.29
C ASP A 131 14.40 8.64 -3.71
N GLU A 132 14.04 8.74 -5.00
CA GLU A 132 13.13 9.77 -5.53
C GLU A 132 11.73 9.72 -4.90
N LEU A 133 11.36 8.61 -4.27
CA LEU A 133 10.10 8.46 -3.55
C LEU A 133 10.13 9.02 -2.12
N ASP A 134 11.31 9.45 -1.62
CA ASP A 134 11.48 9.87 -0.22
C ASP A 134 10.56 11.05 0.17
N ASN A 135 10.42 12.05 -0.72
CA ASN A 135 9.54 13.19 -0.43
C ASN A 135 8.06 12.78 -0.36
N PHE A 136 7.62 11.86 -1.24
CA PHE A 136 6.27 11.32 -1.19
C PHE A 136 6.05 10.51 0.10
N ASN A 137 7.01 9.69 0.51
CA ASN A 137 6.98 8.96 1.77
C ASN A 137 6.89 9.91 2.98
N LYS A 138 7.75 10.94 3.02
CA LYS A 138 7.73 11.96 4.08
C LYS A 138 6.39 12.70 4.16
N LEU A 139 5.80 13.01 3.01
CA LEU A 139 4.48 13.63 2.93
C LEU A 139 3.38 12.70 3.48
N ALA A 140 3.36 11.43 3.05
CA ALA A 140 2.41 10.43 3.52
C ALA A 140 2.53 10.19 5.04
N ARG A 141 3.76 10.04 5.54
CA ARG A 141 4.04 9.87 6.97
C ARG A 141 3.66 11.10 7.79
N TYR A 142 3.96 12.29 7.29
CA TYR A 142 3.56 13.52 7.95
C TYR A 142 2.04 13.56 8.11
N TYR A 143 1.29 13.26 7.04
CA TYR A 143 -0.16 13.23 7.09
C TYR A 143 -0.69 12.16 8.05
N ALA A 144 -0.21 10.93 7.94
CA ALA A 144 -0.61 9.83 8.82
C ALA A 144 -0.39 10.14 10.31
N LYS A 145 0.74 10.77 10.66
CA LYS A 145 1.07 11.11 12.07
C LYS A 145 0.38 12.37 12.61
N ASN A 146 -0.24 13.16 11.75
CA ASN A 146 -0.76 14.49 12.13
C ASN A 146 -2.23 14.73 11.75
N TYR A 147 -2.93 13.77 11.13
CA TYR A 147 -4.30 13.98 10.63
C TYR A 147 -5.31 14.35 11.73
N THR A 148 -5.04 14.00 12.99
CA THR A 148 -5.86 14.37 14.15
C THR A 148 -5.48 15.72 14.76
N LYS A 149 -4.33 16.30 14.39
CA LYS A 149 -3.83 17.55 14.97
C LYS A 149 -4.38 18.75 14.22
N LYS A 150 -5.05 19.66 14.92
CA LYS A 150 -5.63 20.89 14.34
C LYS A 150 -4.62 21.88 13.74
N LYS A 151 -3.35 21.85 14.15
CA LYS A 151 -2.30 22.78 13.70
C LYS A 151 -0.98 22.05 13.44
N SER A 152 -0.89 21.37 12.32
CA SER A 152 0.37 20.80 11.88
C SER A 152 0.78 21.44 10.56
N LYS A 153 1.99 21.99 10.50
CA LYS A 153 2.51 22.63 9.27
C LYS A 153 3.31 21.61 8.45
N ILE A 154 2.78 21.22 7.30
CA ILE A 154 3.54 20.44 6.31
C ILE A 154 4.72 21.28 5.83
N LYS A 155 5.92 20.69 5.73
CA LYS A 155 7.02 21.35 5.05
C LYS A 155 6.69 21.50 3.58
N PHE A 156 6.62 22.74 3.11
CA PHE A 156 6.28 23.07 1.72
C PHE A 156 7.19 22.35 0.72
N SER A 157 8.46 22.15 1.08
CA SER A 157 9.41 21.39 0.24
C SER A 157 8.95 19.95 -0.07
N TYR A 158 8.28 19.27 0.86
CA TYR A 158 7.78 17.91 0.59
C TYR A 158 6.63 17.91 -0.42
N LEU A 159 5.71 18.88 -0.32
CA LEU A 159 4.64 19.08 -1.29
C LEU A 159 5.19 19.42 -2.67
N PHE A 160 6.09 20.42 -2.74
CA PHE A 160 6.67 20.88 -3.98
C PHE A 160 7.46 19.79 -4.68
N ASN A 161 8.38 19.11 -3.98
CA ASN A 161 9.18 18.04 -4.56
C ASN A 161 8.32 16.83 -4.99
N THR A 162 7.28 16.49 -4.21
CA THR A 162 6.32 15.46 -4.62
C THR A 162 5.59 15.88 -5.89
N PHE A 163 5.12 17.10 -5.97
CA PHE A 163 4.43 17.61 -7.16
C PHE A 163 5.33 17.57 -8.41
N ILE A 164 6.57 18.03 -8.30
CA ILE A 164 7.58 17.92 -9.35
C ILE A 164 7.79 16.48 -9.79
N TYR A 165 7.94 15.56 -8.83
CA TYR A 165 8.07 14.13 -9.12
C TYR A 165 6.86 13.60 -9.91
N LEU A 166 5.62 13.97 -9.54
CA LEU A 166 4.41 13.54 -10.22
C LEU A 166 4.32 14.06 -11.67
N ILE A 167 4.80 15.30 -11.92
CA ILE A 167 4.88 15.87 -13.27
C ILE A 167 5.87 15.09 -14.12
N PHE A 168 7.13 14.99 -13.68
CA PHE A 168 8.19 14.33 -14.45
C PHE A 168 7.92 12.86 -14.74
N ASN A 169 7.20 12.18 -13.85
CA ASN A 169 6.79 10.80 -14.07
C ASN A 169 5.46 10.67 -14.82
N GLY A 170 4.82 11.76 -15.22
CA GLY A 170 3.55 11.74 -15.95
C GLY A 170 2.36 11.25 -15.13
N VAL A 171 2.50 11.11 -13.81
CA VAL A 171 1.43 10.65 -12.91
C VAL A 171 0.33 11.71 -12.81
N ILE A 172 0.71 12.99 -12.84
CA ILE A 172 -0.23 14.11 -12.79
C ILE A 172 -1.28 14.05 -13.89
N PHE A 173 -0.92 13.64 -15.12
CA PHE A 173 -1.86 13.52 -16.22
C PHE A 173 -2.94 12.47 -15.97
N ASN A 174 -2.60 11.36 -15.28
CA ASN A 174 -3.60 10.36 -14.89
C ASN A 174 -4.55 10.88 -13.81
N LEU A 175 -4.03 11.68 -12.86
CA LEU A 175 -4.86 12.33 -11.84
C LEU A 175 -5.80 13.36 -12.50
N LEU A 176 -5.30 14.19 -13.41
CA LEU A 176 -6.10 15.18 -14.14
C LEU A 176 -7.19 14.50 -15.00
N LYS A 177 -6.86 13.42 -15.70
CA LYS A 177 -7.83 12.65 -16.49
C LYS A 177 -9.03 12.17 -15.66
N ASN A 178 -8.80 11.86 -14.38
CA ASN A 178 -9.81 11.39 -13.45
C ASN A 178 -10.28 12.48 -12.47
N PHE A 179 -9.97 13.73 -12.74
CA PHE A 179 -10.28 14.86 -11.85
C PHE A 179 -11.78 15.01 -11.57
N HIS A 180 -12.64 14.68 -12.56
CA HIS A 180 -14.09 14.67 -12.40
C HIS A 180 -14.56 13.74 -11.28
N ILE A 181 -13.84 12.62 -11.02
CA ILE A 181 -14.16 11.70 -9.91
C ILE A 181 -13.86 12.39 -8.58
N PHE A 182 -12.74 13.10 -8.48
CA PHE A 182 -12.39 13.86 -7.28
C PHE A 182 -13.42 14.97 -7.00
N LEU A 183 -13.81 15.72 -8.01
CA LEU A 183 -14.87 16.73 -7.87
C LEU A 183 -16.17 16.10 -7.40
N TYR A 184 -16.61 15.00 -8.02
CA TYR A 184 -17.81 14.29 -7.61
C TYR A 184 -17.79 13.88 -6.13
N VAL A 185 -16.64 13.31 -5.68
CA VAL A 185 -16.47 12.90 -4.27
C VAL A 185 -16.55 14.10 -3.34
N ILE A 186 -15.90 15.21 -3.69
CA ILE A 186 -15.91 16.46 -2.89
C ILE A 186 -17.33 17.04 -2.83
N PHE A 187 -18.02 17.16 -3.95
CA PHE A 187 -19.39 17.70 -3.99
C PHE A 187 -20.36 16.87 -3.17
N LYS A 188 -20.24 15.54 -3.23
CA LYS A 188 -21.17 14.65 -2.53
C LYS A 188 -20.89 14.52 -1.04
N ASN A 189 -19.64 14.56 -0.63
CA ASN A 189 -19.22 14.20 0.74
C ASN A 189 -18.50 15.32 1.47
N GLY A 190 -18.20 16.44 0.80
CA GLY A 190 -17.36 17.51 1.31
C GLY A 190 -15.87 17.15 1.37
N LEU A 191 -15.05 18.13 1.67
CA LEU A 191 -13.61 17.97 1.91
C LEU A 191 -13.38 17.42 3.32
N LYS A 192 -13.49 16.11 3.47
CA LYS A 192 -13.23 15.40 4.73
C LYS A 192 -11.88 14.70 4.70
N ASN A 193 -11.36 14.32 5.85
CA ASN A 193 -10.04 13.68 5.99
C ASN A 193 -9.88 12.42 5.15
N TYR A 194 -10.95 11.62 4.98
CA TYR A 194 -10.89 10.42 4.13
C TYR A 194 -10.63 10.73 2.64
N PHE A 195 -10.97 11.94 2.17
CA PHE A 195 -10.65 12.35 0.79
C PHE A 195 -9.14 12.39 0.56
N LEU A 196 -8.37 12.83 1.54
CA LEU A 196 -6.91 12.84 1.44
C LEU A 196 -6.33 11.43 1.43
N PHE A 197 -6.87 10.50 2.21
CA PHE A 197 -6.48 9.08 2.14
C PHE A 197 -6.77 8.50 0.76
N PHE A 198 -7.97 8.73 0.24
CA PHE A 198 -8.34 8.33 -1.11
C PHE A 198 -7.40 8.91 -2.18
N LEU A 199 -7.05 10.19 -2.08
CA LEU A 199 -6.09 10.83 -2.97
C LEU A 199 -4.70 10.20 -2.88
N PHE A 200 -4.23 9.88 -1.67
CA PHE A 200 -2.97 9.16 -1.47
C PHE A 200 -2.99 7.78 -2.09
N ASP A 201 -4.05 7.01 -1.91
CA ASP A 201 -4.16 5.65 -2.46
C ASP A 201 -4.17 5.66 -3.99
N ILE A 202 -4.96 6.53 -4.60
CA ILE A 202 -4.99 6.68 -6.06
C ILE A 202 -3.62 7.15 -6.60
N THR A 203 -2.99 8.11 -5.93
CA THR A 203 -1.65 8.58 -6.32
C THR A 203 -0.61 7.46 -6.18
N SER A 204 -0.65 6.72 -5.07
CA SER A 204 0.20 5.55 -4.84
C SER A 204 0.04 4.50 -5.93
N LEU A 205 -1.20 4.19 -6.31
CA LEU A 205 -1.50 3.22 -7.37
C LEU A 205 -0.91 3.67 -8.71
N TYR A 206 -1.05 4.94 -9.09
CA TYR A 206 -0.49 5.46 -10.35
C TYR A 206 1.03 5.50 -10.34
N ILE A 207 1.66 5.93 -9.24
CA ILE A 207 3.11 5.88 -9.09
C ILE A 207 3.58 4.43 -9.21
N PHE A 208 3.01 3.52 -8.42
CA PHE A 208 3.38 2.11 -8.40
C PHE A 208 3.26 1.47 -9.77
N LYS A 209 2.14 1.68 -10.48
CA LYS A 209 1.93 1.20 -11.85
C LYS A 209 3.00 1.74 -12.82
N LYS A 210 3.34 3.02 -12.71
CA LYS A 210 4.33 3.66 -13.58
C LYS A 210 5.72 3.09 -13.37
N ILE A 211 6.17 3.01 -12.12
CA ILE A 211 7.54 2.58 -11.81
C ILE A 211 7.73 1.06 -11.98
N THR A 212 6.69 0.25 -11.73
CA THR A 212 6.76 -1.20 -11.98
C THR A 212 6.77 -1.55 -13.46
N LYS A 213 6.10 -0.75 -14.31
CA LYS A 213 6.13 -0.93 -15.76
C LYS A 213 7.54 -0.80 -16.34
N ASN A 214 8.33 0.11 -15.78
CA ASN A 214 9.66 0.48 -16.27
C ASN A 214 10.79 -0.37 -15.64
N LYS A 215 10.47 -1.26 -14.71
CA LYS A 215 11.46 -2.11 -14.01
C LYS A 215 11.15 -3.58 -14.26
N ASP A 216 12.21 -4.38 -14.38
CA ASP A 216 12.08 -5.84 -14.45
C ASP A 216 11.71 -6.36 -13.05
N VAL A 217 10.41 -6.47 -12.79
CA VAL A 217 9.83 -6.93 -11.52
C VAL A 217 8.92 -8.12 -11.82
N HIS A 218 9.08 -9.18 -11.03
CA HIS A 218 8.33 -10.42 -11.18
C HIS A 218 7.27 -10.61 -10.09
N PHE A 219 7.53 -10.08 -8.89
CA PHE A 219 6.59 -10.04 -7.78
C PHE A 219 6.31 -8.59 -7.40
N SER A 220 5.05 -8.24 -7.37
CA SER A 220 4.59 -6.91 -6.96
C SER A 220 3.55 -7.05 -5.85
N LEU A 221 3.71 -6.32 -4.77
CA LEU A 221 2.74 -6.21 -3.69
C LEU A 221 2.42 -4.74 -3.47
N ILE A 222 1.13 -4.42 -3.46
CA ILE A 222 0.63 -3.09 -3.07
C ILE A 222 -0.45 -3.24 -2.00
N PHE A 223 -0.33 -2.45 -0.95
CA PHE A 223 -1.33 -2.30 0.10
C PHE A 223 -2.08 -0.97 -0.11
N LEU A 224 -3.41 -1.02 -0.05
CA LEU A 224 -4.29 0.13 -0.17
C LEU A 224 -5.28 0.15 1.00
N ASN A 225 -5.58 1.35 1.50
CA ASN A 225 -6.67 1.54 2.45
C ASN A 225 -7.98 1.61 1.67
N SER A 226 -8.86 0.65 1.86
CA SER A 226 -10.12 0.53 1.11
C SER A 226 -11.28 1.22 1.84
#